data_76af639c4f15b68e9dbb23499d472448
#
_entry.id   76af639c4f15b68e9dbb23499d472448
#
_cell.length_a   1.000
_cell.length_b   1.000
_cell.length_c   1.000
_cell.angle_alpha   90.00
_cell.angle_beta   90.00
_cell.angle_gamma   90.00
#
_symmetry.space_group_name_H-M   'P 1'
#
loop_
_entity.id
_entity.type
_entity.pdbx_description
1 polymer ?
#
loop_
_entity_poly.entity_id
_entity_poly.type
_entity_poly.pdbx_seq_one_letter_code
_entity_poly.pdbx_strand_id
1 'polypeptide(L)'
;MRELLTQMGTLNASVKSLLDDPASAILEIDRLVVETQRSLSAEATKNFMVPLAGSLIPWIDVDRGDGTSLEEWKGGAETNKILGRGPGFGTPPTPIDSICVRVGAMRCHSQALTIKLKKDVPLADIEQMIANDNEWVRFVPNTREATIRQLTPVAVTGTMQIPVGRVRKLALGPSYVGAFTIGDQLLWGAAEPLRRMLRILLEQ
;
A
#
# COMPACT_ATOMS: atom_id res chain seq x y z
N MET A 1 8.35 -1.67 12.79
CA MET A 1 9.38 -2.54 12.19
C MET A 1 9.99 -3.53 13.21
N ARG A 2 10.56 -3.07 14.35
CA ARG A 2 11.17 -3.99 15.34
C ARG A 2 10.20 -5.08 15.80
N GLU A 3 9.00 -4.73 16.24
CA GLU A 3 7.97 -5.68 16.68
C GLU A 3 7.63 -6.70 15.61
N LEU A 4 7.40 -6.27 14.36
CA LEU A 4 7.13 -7.18 13.25
C LEU A 4 8.29 -8.18 13.02
N LEU A 5 9.53 -7.70 13.03
CA LEU A 5 10.71 -8.56 12.88
C LEU A 5 10.86 -9.55 14.04
N THR A 6 10.55 -9.12 15.27
CA THR A 6 10.54 -10.01 16.44
C THR A 6 9.47 -11.08 16.29
N GLN A 7 8.25 -10.73 15.91
CA GLN A 7 7.19 -11.71 15.65
C GLN A 7 7.58 -12.72 14.56
N MET A 8 8.15 -12.24 13.45
CA MET A 8 8.65 -13.11 12.36
C MET A 8 9.73 -14.09 12.86
N GLY A 9 10.66 -13.60 13.69
CA GLY A 9 11.68 -14.45 14.32
C GLY A 9 11.07 -15.52 15.23
N THR A 10 10.08 -15.16 16.03
CA THR A 10 9.38 -16.11 16.92
C THR A 10 8.64 -17.18 16.11
N LEU A 11 7.92 -16.79 15.06
CA LEU A 11 7.24 -17.73 14.16
C LEU A 11 8.23 -18.69 13.48
N ASN A 12 9.33 -18.16 12.94
CA ASN A 12 10.34 -19.01 12.31
C ASN A 12 10.97 -19.99 13.31
N ALA A 13 11.27 -19.54 14.52
CA ALA A 13 11.86 -20.38 15.55
C ALA A 13 10.90 -21.52 15.98
N SER A 14 9.60 -21.25 16.05
CA SER A 14 8.62 -22.27 16.47
C SER A 14 8.49 -23.46 15.52
N VAL A 15 8.77 -23.26 14.23
CA VAL A 15 8.64 -24.29 13.19
C VAL A 15 9.97 -24.77 12.62
N LYS A 16 11.09 -24.26 13.12
CA LYS A 16 12.41 -24.49 12.52
C LYS A 16 12.74 -25.98 12.35
N SER A 17 12.49 -26.79 13.34
CA SER A 17 12.79 -28.24 13.27
C SER A 17 11.95 -28.96 12.20
N LEU A 18 10.72 -28.52 11.98
CA LEU A 18 9.86 -29.05 10.91
C LEU A 18 10.30 -28.57 9.52
N LEU A 19 10.79 -27.33 9.41
CA LEU A 19 11.31 -26.79 8.14
C LEU A 19 12.64 -27.46 7.74
N ASP A 20 13.43 -27.90 8.71
CA ASP A 20 14.69 -28.60 8.46
C ASP A 20 14.47 -30.08 8.05
N ASP A 21 13.28 -30.65 8.27
CA ASP A 21 12.90 -31.99 7.86
C ASP A 21 11.95 -31.97 6.64
N PRO A 22 12.40 -32.36 5.45
CA PRO A 22 11.56 -32.36 4.24
C PRO A 22 10.38 -33.34 4.29
N ALA A 23 10.34 -34.27 5.27
CA ALA A 23 9.23 -35.20 5.49
C ALA A 23 8.13 -34.60 6.37
N SER A 24 8.34 -33.44 6.97
CA SER A 24 7.37 -32.78 7.82
C SER A 24 6.08 -32.44 7.08
N ALA A 25 4.95 -32.72 7.72
CA ALA A 25 3.64 -32.40 7.17
C ALA A 25 3.38 -30.88 7.19
N ILE A 26 2.98 -30.32 6.06
CA ILE A 26 2.67 -28.87 5.96
C ILE A 26 1.59 -28.42 6.95
N LEU A 27 0.61 -29.27 7.24
CA LEU A 27 -0.46 -28.98 8.21
C LEU A 27 0.07 -28.89 9.65
N GLU A 28 1.14 -29.59 9.98
CA GLU A 28 1.77 -29.48 11.30
C GLU A 28 2.52 -28.15 11.44
N ILE A 29 3.20 -27.71 10.38
CA ILE A 29 3.82 -26.39 10.32
C ILE A 29 2.76 -25.31 10.47
N ASP A 30 1.66 -25.38 9.72
CA ASP A 30 0.54 -24.44 9.79
C ASP A 30 -0.04 -24.38 11.21
N ARG A 31 -0.31 -25.53 11.84
CA ARG A 31 -0.85 -25.62 13.20
C ARG A 31 0.05 -24.89 14.20
N LEU A 32 1.36 -25.13 14.16
CA LEU A 32 2.32 -24.48 15.07
C LEU A 32 2.45 -22.99 14.83
N VAL A 33 2.41 -22.53 13.57
CA VAL A 33 2.39 -21.09 13.24
C VAL A 33 1.17 -20.43 13.87
N VAL A 34 -0.02 -21.00 13.68
CA VAL A 34 -1.28 -20.45 14.23
C VAL A 34 -1.27 -20.44 15.75
N GLU A 35 -0.83 -21.52 16.39
CA GLU A 35 -0.70 -21.59 17.85
C GLU A 35 0.28 -20.56 18.38
N THR A 36 1.43 -20.41 17.73
CA THR A 36 2.44 -19.41 18.10
C THR A 36 1.89 -17.98 17.95
N GLN A 37 1.20 -17.66 16.86
CA GLN A 37 0.56 -16.36 16.69
C GLN A 37 -0.43 -16.06 17.82
N ARG A 38 -1.28 -17.02 18.16
CA ARG A 38 -2.30 -16.86 19.21
C ARG A 38 -1.70 -16.76 20.63
N SER A 39 -0.50 -17.28 20.83
CA SER A 39 0.20 -17.26 22.12
C SER A 39 1.15 -16.07 22.29
N LEU A 40 1.29 -15.19 21.30
CA LEU A 40 2.13 -14.00 21.44
C LEU A 40 1.65 -13.12 22.58
N SER A 41 2.59 -12.69 23.42
CA SER A 41 2.29 -11.87 24.58
C SER A 41 1.84 -10.45 24.19
N ALA A 42 1.16 -9.75 25.10
CA ALA A 42 0.80 -8.36 24.94
C ALA A 42 2.02 -7.45 24.66
N GLU A 43 3.19 -7.76 25.23
CA GLU A 43 4.44 -7.03 24.93
C GLU A 43 4.92 -7.27 23.49
N ALA A 44 4.75 -8.48 22.96
CA ALA A 44 5.10 -8.83 21.58
C ALA A 44 4.14 -8.23 20.53
N THR A 45 2.99 -7.72 20.95
CA THR A 45 1.95 -7.13 20.07
C THR A 45 1.58 -5.70 20.48
N LYS A 46 2.36 -5.04 21.33
CA LYS A 46 1.96 -3.76 21.97
C LYS A 46 1.69 -2.59 21.02
N ASN A 47 2.35 -2.55 19.87
CA ASN A 47 2.14 -1.45 18.91
C ASN A 47 1.03 -1.75 17.90
N PHE A 48 0.75 -3.02 17.63
CA PHE A 48 -0.28 -3.44 16.69
C PHE A 48 -1.52 -4.01 17.39
N MET A 49 -1.47 -4.24 18.69
CA MET A 49 -2.50 -4.86 19.56
C MET A 49 -2.80 -6.32 19.22
N VAL A 50 -2.43 -6.80 18.04
CA VAL A 50 -2.60 -8.15 17.53
C VAL A 50 -1.37 -8.57 16.72
N PRO A 51 -1.17 -9.88 16.46
CA PRO A 51 -0.11 -10.33 15.59
C PRO A 51 -0.23 -9.77 14.17
N LEU A 52 0.87 -9.24 13.63
CA LEU A 52 0.95 -8.76 12.25
C LEU A 52 1.80 -9.68 11.35
N ALA A 53 2.80 -10.37 11.91
CA ALA A 53 3.62 -11.30 11.14
C ALA A 53 2.77 -12.48 10.62
N GLY A 54 2.75 -12.66 9.30
CA GLY A 54 1.90 -13.67 8.65
C GLY A 54 0.40 -13.37 8.72
N SER A 55 0.01 -12.10 8.98
CA SER A 55 -1.38 -11.66 9.12
C SER A 55 -1.57 -10.28 8.50
N LEU A 56 -2.76 -9.74 8.63
CA LEU A 56 -3.11 -8.38 8.28
C LEU A 56 -4.10 -7.79 9.29
N ILE A 57 -4.16 -6.45 9.35
CA ILE A 57 -5.09 -5.75 10.24
C ILE A 57 -5.90 -4.77 9.37
N PRO A 58 -7.21 -4.98 9.18
CA PRO A 58 -8.05 -4.12 8.32
C PRO A 58 -8.54 -2.87 9.07
N TRP A 59 -7.64 -2.22 9.80
CA TRP A 59 -7.87 -0.97 10.51
C TRP A 59 -6.54 -0.25 10.74
N ILE A 60 -6.49 1.04 10.45
CA ILE A 60 -5.33 1.88 10.74
C ILE A 60 -5.82 3.19 11.35
N ASP A 61 -5.17 3.64 12.46
CA ASP A 61 -5.44 4.87 13.17
C ASP A 61 -6.76 4.87 13.99
N VAL A 62 -7.21 6.03 14.44
CA VAL A 62 -8.31 6.25 15.40
C VAL A 62 -9.66 6.01 14.74
N ASP A 63 -10.58 5.39 15.46
CA ASP A 63 -12.00 5.28 15.10
C ASP A 63 -12.67 6.67 15.15
N ARG A 64 -13.35 7.04 14.08
CA ARG A 64 -14.11 8.30 13.99
C ARG A 64 -15.54 8.20 14.49
N GLY A 65 -16.01 6.98 14.81
CA GLY A 65 -17.37 6.73 15.29
C GLY A 65 -18.43 6.67 14.18
N ASP A 66 -18.04 6.73 12.92
CA ASP A 66 -18.90 6.62 11.74
C ASP A 66 -18.65 5.34 10.93
N GLY A 67 -17.88 4.41 11.49
CA GLY A 67 -17.47 3.17 10.82
C GLY A 67 -16.21 3.32 9.97
N THR A 68 -15.59 4.50 9.95
CA THR A 68 -14.32 4.75 9.25
C THR A 68 -13.18 5.03 10.22
N SER A 69 -11.97 4.75 9.82
CA SER A 69 -10.77 5.18 10.53
C SER A 69 -10.32 6.57 10.08
N LEU A 70 -9.51 7.22 10.91
CA LEU A 70 -8.93 8.52 10.56
C LEU A 70 -8.06 8.43 9.29
N GLU A 71 -7.35 7.33 9.09
CA GLU A 71 -6.51 7.12 7.92
C GLU A 71 -7.34 7.02 6.61
N GLU A 72 -8.50 6.37 6.66
CA GLU A 72 -9.43 6.31 5.54
C GLU A 72 -10.00 7.68 5.18
N TRP A 73 -10.39 8.45 6.18
CA TRP A 73 -10.84 9.83 5.97
C TRP A 73 -9.74 10.72 5.37
N LYS A 74 -8.48 10.59 5.84
CA LYS A 74 -7.34 11.33 5.31
C LYS A 74 -7.16 11.10 3.82
N GLY A 75 -7.33 9.86 3.33
CA GLY A 75 -7.23 9.52 1.92
C GLY A 75 -8.08 10.43 1.03
N GLY A 76 -9.33 10.66 1.40
CA GLY A 76 -10.23 11.58 0.70
C GLY A 76 -9.88 13.05 0.90
N ALA A 77 -9.66 13.46 2.14
CA ALA A 77 -9.41 14.86 2.52
C ALA A 77 -8.10 15.40 1.91
N GLU A 78 -7.00 14.66 2.07
CA GLU A 78 -5.68 15.08 1.60
C GLU A 78 -5.58 15.05 0.09
N THR A 79 -6.12 14.03 -0.56
CA THR A 79 -6.14 13.95 -2.03
C THR A 79 -6.92 15.12 -2.64
N ASN A 80 -8.08 15.45 -2.11
CA ASN A 80 -8.85 16.59 -2.59
C ASN A 80 -8.11 17.92 -2.35
N LYS A 81 -7.45 18.08 -1.21
CA LYS A 81 -6.63 19.26 -0.93
C LYS A 81 -5.48 19.41 -1.94
N ILE A 82 -4.76 18.33 -2.22
CA ILE A 82 -3.65 18.32 -3.21
C ILE A 82 -4.17 18.66 -4.62
N LEU A 83 -5.35 18.16 -4.97
CA LEU A 83 -5.98 18.41 -6.28
C LEU A 83 -6.68 19.79 -6.37
N GLY A 84 -6.65 20.61 -5.33
CA GLY A 84 -7.34 21.90 -5.31
C GLY A 84 -8.87 21.74 -5.42
N ARG A 85 -9.45 20.77 -4.71
CA ARG A 85 -10.88 20.44 -4.76
C ARG A 85 -11.52 20.53 -3.37
N GLY A 86 -12.81 20.83 -3.34
CA GLY A 86 -13.59 20.92 -2.11
C GLY A 86 -13.73 22.34 -1.56
N PRO A 87 -14.11 22.49 -0.26
CA PRO A 87 -14.32 23.80 0.36
C PRO A 87 -13.09 24.69 0.24
N GLY A 88 -13.30 25.93 -0.20
CA GLY A 88 -12.23 26.92 -0.42
C GLY A 88 -11.59 26.92 -1.80
N PHE A 89 -11.83 25.93 -2.64
CA PHE A 89 -11.26 25.85 -4.00
C PHE A 89 -12.27 26.15 -5.13
N GLY A 90 -13.56 26.34 -4.79
CA GLY A 90 -14.61 26.59 -5.80
C GLY A 90 -14.93 25.40 -6.72
N THR A 91 -14.33 24.25 -6.49
CA THR A 91 -14.52 23.01 -7.28
C THR A 91 -15.03 21.90 -6.38
N PRO A 92 -16.07 21.14 -6.76
CA PRO A 92 -16.56 20.05 -5.95
C PRO A 92 -15.49 19.01 -5.64
N PRO A 93 -15.49 18.38 -4.44
CA PRO A 93 -14.55 17.31 -4.13
C PRO A 93 -14.76 16.11 -5.05
N THR A 94 -13.68 15.42 -5.36
CA THR A 94 -13.75 14.09 -5.95
C THR A 94 -14.16 13.10 -4.86
N PRO A 95 -15.21 12.28 -5.06
CA PRO A 95 -15.55 11.22 -4.13
C PRO A 95 -14.41 10.20 -4.05
N ILE A 96 -13.87 10.00 -2.86
CA ILE A 96 -12.81 9.03 -2.58
C ILE A 96 -13.17 8.33 -1.30
N ASP A 97 -13.12 7.01 -1.35
CA ASP A 97 -13.36 6.14 -0.21
C ASP A 97 -12.38 4.98 -0.23
N SER A 98 -12.08 4.41 0.93
CA SER A 98 -11.07 3.36 1.05
C SER A 98 -11.26 2.52 2.30
N ILE A 99 -10.67 1.33 2.30
CA ILE A 99 -10.41 0.53 3.49
C ILE A 99 -8.89 0.44 3.64
N CYS A 100 -8.39 0.91 4.77
CA CYS A 100 -6.96 0.90 5.07
C CYS A 100 -6.56 -0.38 5.78
N VAL A 101 -5.62 -1.11 5.19
CA VAL A 101 -5.15 -2.41 5.70
C VAL A 101 -3.66 -2.34 6.01
N ARG A 102 -3.31 -2.62 7.26
CA ARG A 102 -1.91 -2.82 7.64
C ARG A 102 -1.48 -4.22 7.28
N VAL A 103 -0.41 -4.32 6.53
CA VAL A 103 0.19 -5.60 6.10
C VAL A 103 1.62 -5.73 6.61
N GLY A 104 2.15 -6.95 6.66
CA GLY A 104 3.51 -7.24 7.11
C GLY A 104 4.63 -6.80 6.16
N ALA A 105 4.37 -5.86 5.24
CA ALA A 105 5.42 -5.23 4.44
C ALA A 105 6.27 -4.30 5.30
N MET A 106 7.60 -4.36 5.14
CA MET A 106 8.53 -3.57 5.94
C MET A 106 8.49 -2.09 5.58
N ARG A 107 8.16 -1.78 4.33
CA ARG A 107 8.24 -0.45 3.75
C ARG A 107 7.30 -0.35 2.55
N CYS A 108 7.03 0.84 2.08
CA CYS A 108 6.13 1.20 0.99
C CYS A 108 4.64 1.17 1.36
N HIS A 109 3.91 2.09 0.73
CA HIS A 109 2.45 2.04 0.63
C HIS A 109 2.06 1.47 -0.74
N SER A 110 1.04 0.64 -0.75
CA SER A 110 0.48 0.05 -1.98
C SER A 110 -1.01 0.34 -2.03
N GLN A 111 -1.51 0.66 -3.22
CA GLN A 111 -2.92 0.98 -3.43
C GLN A 111 -3.46 0.19 -4.61
N ALA A 112 -4.52 -0.58 -4.39
CA ALA A 112 -5.35 -1.14 -5.44
C ALA A 112 -6.52 -0.19 -5.69
N LEU A 113 -6.64 0.34 -6.91
CA LEU A 113 -7.55 1.41 -7.25
C LEU A 113 -8.67 0.92 -8.15
N THR A 114 -9.89 1.37 -7.85
CA THR A 114 -11.04 1.35 -8.74
C THR A 114 -11.42 2.78 -9.05
N ILE A 115 -11.28 3.19 -10.30
CA ILE A 115 -11.46 4.58 -10.75
C ILE A 115 -12.64 4.64 -11.71
N LYS A 116 -13.63 5.48 -11.40
CA LYS A 116 -14.72 5.82 -12.31
C LYS A 116 -14.37 7.09 -13.07
N LEU A 117 -14.15 6.98 -14.36
CA LEU A 117 -13.90 8.11 -15.25
C LEU A 117 -15.22 8.82 -15.59
N LYS A 118 -15.14 10.12 -15.92
CA LYS A 118 -16.31 10.90 -16.37
C LYS A 118 -16.87 10.45 -17.73
N LYS A 119 -16.03 9.80 -18.55
CA LYS A 119 -16.38 9.25 -19.85
C LYS A 119 -15.55 8.01 -20.14
N ASP A 120 -15.94 7.22 -21.09
CA ASP A 120 -15.09 6.14 -21.60
C ASP A 120 -13.86 6.74 -22.30
N VAL A 121 -12.69 6.25 -21.96
CA VAL A 121 -11.39 6.63 -22.55
C VAL A 121 -10.72 5.32 -22.99
N PRO A 122 -10.17 5.24 -24.21
CA PRO A 122 -9.43 4.06 -24.66
C PRO A 122 -8.30 3.70 -23.68
N LEU A 123 -8.08 2.43 -23.48
CA LEU A 123 -7.07 1.96 -22.50
C LEU A 123 -5.67 2.43 -22.88
N ALA A 124 -5.32 2.40 -24.17
CA ALA A 124 -4.02 2.85 -24.66
C ALA A 124 -3.75 4.34 -24.36
N ASP A 125 -4.80 5.18 -24.44
CA ASP A 125 -4.67 6.60 -24.12
C ASP A 125 -4.41 6.82 -22.62
N ILE A 126 -5.06 6.01 -21.76
CA ILE A 126 -4.83 6.05 -20.31
C ILE A 126 -3.40 5.62 -19.98
N GLU A 127 -2.92 4.55 -20.60
CA GLU A 127 -1.56 4.04 -20.42
C GLU A 127 -0.52 5.09 -20.87
N GLN A 128 -0.77 5.73 -22.00
CA GLN A 128 0.10 6.78 -22.52
C GLN A 128 0.11 8.03 -21.63
N MET A 129 -1.05 8.44 -21.10
CA MET A 129 -1.14 9.55 -20.14
C MET A 129 -0.32 9.25 -18.88
N ILE A 130 -0.43 8.05 -18.33
CA ILE A 130 0.35 7.64 -17.17
C ILE A 130 1.85 7.63 -17.48
N ALA A 131 2.24 7.07 -18.62
CA ALA A 131 3.64 6.95 -19.02
C ALA A 131 4.33 8.31 -19.25
N ASN A 132 3.58 9.33 -19.63
CA ASN A 132 4.09 10.66 -19.96
C ASN A 132 3.79 11.72 -18.88
N ASP A 133 3.29 11.34 -17.72
CA ASP A 133 2.82 12.30 -16.71
C ASP A 133 3.97 13.13 -16.11
N ASN A 134 4.95 12.46 -15.52
CA ASN A 134 6.11 13.12 -14.92
C ASN A 134 7.29 12.15 -14.72
N GLU A 135 8.45 12.68 -14.30
CA GLU A 135 9.70 11.91 -14.15
C GLU A 135 9.68 10.81 -13.09
N TRP A 136 8.77 10.86 -12.11
CA TRP A 136 8.67 9.87 -11.02
C TRP A 136 7.68 8.76 -11.34
N VAL A 137 6.65 9.04 -12.13
CA VAL A 137 5.67 8.03 -12.53
C VAL A 137 6.29 7.11 -13.55
N ARG A 138 6.17 5.82 -13.30
CA ARG A 138 6.61 4.77 -14.21
C ARG A 138 5.45 3.86 -14.56
N PHE A 139 5.04 3.87 -15.81
CA PHE A 139 4.06 2.92 -16.30
C PHE A 139 4.64 1.51 -16.34
N VAL A 140 3.91 0.54 -15.79
CA VAL A 140 4.25 -0.89 -15.79
C VAL A 140 3.22 -1.63 -16.64
N PRO A 141 3.64 -2.29 -17.73
CA PRO A 141 2.73 -3.05 -18.59
C PRO A 141 1.94 -4.10 -17.82
N ASN A 142 0.66 -4.26 -18.18
CA ASN A 142 -0.22 -5.20 -17.48
C ASN A 142 0.05 -6.66 -17.88
N THR A 143 1.27 -7.10 -17.69
CA THR A 143 1.68 -8.50 -17.80
C THR A 143 1.98 -9.10 -16.44
N ARG A 144 1.86 -10.41 -16.31
CA ARG A 144 2.19 -11.12 -15.07
C ARG A 144 3.66 -10.86 -14.67
N GLU A 145 4.58 -10.98 -15.62
CA GLU A 145 6.01 -10.84 -15.36
C GLU A 145 6.37 -9.41 -14.90
N ALA A 146 5.96 -8.38 -15.64
CA ALA A 146 6.22 -6.99 -15.27
C ALA A 146 5.61 -6.65 -13.91
N THR A 147 4.38 -7.09 -13.64
CA THR A 147 3.71 -6.88 -12.36
C THR A 147 4.49 -7.46 -11.19
N ILE A 148 4.88 -8.73 -11.26
CA ILE A 148 5.59 -9.42 -10.18
C ILE A 148 6.97 -8.78 -9.93
N ARG A 149 7.66 -8.36 -10.98
CA ARG A 149 9.02 -7.82 -10.88
C ARG A 149 9.07 -6.35 -10.47
N GLN A 150 8.03 -5.55 -10.78
CA GLN A 150 8.11 -4.09 -10.70
C GLN A 150 7.09 -3.44 -9.77
N LEU A 151 6.01 -4.13 -9.40
CA LEU A 151 4.94 -3.60 -8.53
C LEU A 151 4.95 -4.23 -7.13
N THR A 152 6.13 -4.37 -6.54
CA THR A 152 6.29 -4.94 -5.20
C THR A 152 7.05 -3.98 -4.28
N PRO A 153 6.83 -4.03 -2.95
CA PRO A 153 7.59 -3.23 -2.00
C PRO A 153 9.12 -3.38 -2.17
N VAL A 154 9.59 -4.58 -2.45
CA VAL A 154 11.03 -4.86 -2.63
C VAL A 154 11.59 -4.13 -3.85
N ALA A 155 10.84 -4.10 -4.95
CA ALA A 155 11.28 -3.44 -6.18
C ALA A 155 11.34 -1.91 -6.06
N VAL A 156 10.54 -1.31 -5.18
CA VAL A 156 10.36 0.14 -5.08
C VAL A 156 11.09 0.75 -3.89
N THR A 157 11.37 -0.04 -2.86
CA THR A 157 12.09 0.42 -1.66
C THR A 157 13.41 1.10 -2.01
N GLY A 158 13.62 2.31 -1.49
CA GLY A 158 14.83 3.11 -1.72
C GLY A 158 14.85 3.87 -3.05
N THR A 159 13.77 3.81 -3.83
CA THR A 159 13.65 4.55 -5.10
C THR A 159 12.65 5.69 -5.01
N MET A 160 12.83 6.70 -5.86
CA MET A 160 11.87 7.80 -6.03
C MET A 160 10.79 7.48 -7.08
N GLN A 161 10.79 6.29 -7.65
CA GLN A 161 9.81 5.89 -8.66
C GLN A 161 8.47 5.57 -8.01
N ILE A 162 7.41 5.98 -8.68
CA ILE A 162 6.01 5.66 -8.38
C ILE A 162 5.47 4.80 -9.54
N PRO A 163 5.71 3.49 -9.52
CA PRO A 163 5.20 2.63 -10.56
C PRO A 163 3.67 2.53 -10.47
N VAL A 164 3.03 2.65 -11.64
CA VAL A 164 1.60 2.46 -11.84
C VAL A 164 1.40 1.36 -12.89
N GLY A 165 0.73 0.31 -12.50
CA GLY A 165 0.46 -0.83 -13.39
C GLY A 165 -0.88 -1.47 -13.08
N ARG A 166 -1.11 -2.69 -13.59
CA ARG A 166 -2.42 -3.36 -13.51
C ARG A 166 -3.54 -2.53 -14.11
N VAL A 167 -3.21 -1.59 -15.00
CA VAL A 167 -4.16 -0.71 -15.67
C VAL A 167 -5.00 -1.55 -16.63
N ARG A 168 -6.31 -1.56 -16.41
CA ARG A 168 -7.25 -2.31 -17.23
C ARG A 168 -8.67 -1.80 -17.07
N LYS A 169 -9.51 -2.02 -18.08
CA LYS A 169 -10.97 -1.83 -17.93
C LYS A 169 -11.53 -2.87 -16.96
N LEU A 170 -12.48 -2.46 -16.14
CA LEU A 170 -13.17 -3.33 -15.19
C LEU A 170 -14.50 -3.83 -15.74
N ALA A 171 -14.98 -4.97 -15.27
CA ALA A 171 -16.29 -5.51 -15.61
C ALA A 171 -17.48 -4.64 -15.13
N LEU A 172 -17.20 -3.61 -14.33
CA LEU A 172 -18.18 -2.63 -13.83
C LEU A 172 -18.71 -1.70 -14.94
N GLY A 173 -18.06 -1.66 -16.10
CA GLY A 173 -18.47 -0.86 -17.24
C GLY A 173 -17.29 -0.13 -17.91
N PRO A 174 -17.52 0.45 -19.10
CA PRO A 174 -16.44 1.01 -19.93
C PRO A 174 -15.72 2.23 -19.32
N SER A 175 -16.38 2.95 -18.42
CA SER A 175 -15.76 4.09 -17.69
C SER A 175 -15.03 3.68 -16.42
N TYR A 176 -14.98 2.40 -16.05
CA TYR A 176 -14.27 1.95 -14.86
C TYR A 176 -12.91 1.37 -15.20
N VAL A 177 -11.90 1.86 -14.51
CA VAL A 177 -10.50 1.45 -14.67
C VAL A 177 -9.96 0.94 -13.34
N GLY A 178 -9.32 -0.22 -13.38
CA GLY A 178 -8.49 -0.70 -12.29
C GLY A 178 -7.05 -0.27 -12.49
N ALA A 179 -6.36 0.02 -11.40
CA ALA A 179 -4.93 0.27 -11.40
C ALA A 179 -4.32 -0.20 -10.07
N PHE A 180 -3.01 -0.36 -10.04
CA PHE A 180 -2.23 -0.59 -8.83
C PHE A 180 -1.03 0.33 -8.83
N THR A 181 -0.78 0.98 -7.70
CA THR A 181 0.41 1.81 -7.51
C THR A 181 1.09 1.51 -6.20
N ILE A 182 2.37 1.84 -6.13
CA ILE A 182 3.20 1.65 -4.94
C ILE A 182 4.24 2.76 -4.87
N GLY A 183 4.57 3.19 -3.65
CA GLY A 183 5.58 4.22 -3.42
C GLY A 183 6.28 4.04 -2.08
N ASP A 184 7.51 4.50 -1.99
CA ASP A 184 8.29 4.49 -0.76
C ASP A 184 7.93 5.70 0.11
N GLN A 185 7.06 5.48 1.10
CA GLN A 185 6.57 6.56 1.96
C GLN A 185 7.65 7.20 2.85
N LEU A 186 8.77 6.53 3.12
CA LEU A 186 9.86 7.14 3.88
C LEU A 186 10.62 8.18 3.05
N LEU A 187 10.62 8.02 1.73
CA LEU A 187 11.13 9.04 0.81
C LEU A 187 10.06 10.10 0.54
N TRP A 188 8.93 9.71 -0.03
CA TRP A 188 7.88 10.63 -0.47
C TRP A 188 7.11 11.30 0.66
N GLY A 189 6.83 10.60 1.75
CA GLY A 189 6.07 11.12 2.89
C GLY A 189 6.93 11.82 3.96
N ALA A 190 8.27 11.73 3.88
CA ALA A 190 9.14 12.29 4.91
C ALA A 190 10.32 13.08 4.33
N ALA A 191 11.27 12.42 3.64
CA ALA A 191 12.53 13.04 3.25
C ALA A 191 12.40 14.00 2.06
N GLU A 192 11.73 13.60 1.00
CA GLU A 192 11.66 14.35 -0.26
C GLU A 192 10.88 15.67 -0.17
N PRO A 193 9.72 15.76 0.49
CA PRO A 193 9.04 17.04 0.67
C PRO A 193 9.91 18.10 1.35
N LEU A 194 10.68 17.71 2.39
CA LEU A 194 11.58 18.62 3.10
C LEU A 194 12.76 19.04 2.22
N ARG A 195 13.35 18.11 1.49
CA ARG A 195 14.43 18.41 0.55
C ARG A 195 13.98 19.38 -0.55
N ARG A 196 12.78 19.19 -1.09
CA ARG A 196 12.21 20.10 -2.11
C ARG A 196 11.92 21.47 -1.56
N MET A 197 11.35 21.55 -0.35
CA MET A 197 11.11 22.82 0.32
C MET A 197 12.41 23.61 0.48
N LEU A 198 13.47 22.95 1.01
CA LEU A 198 14.78 23.57 1.15
C LEU A 198 15.32 24.06 -0.20
N ARG A 199 15.21 23.23 -1.23
CA ARG A 199 15.67 23.61 -2.57
C ARG A 199 14.96 24.85 -3.14
N ILE A 200 13.63 24.90 -3.03
CA ILE A 200 12.84 26.06 -3.44
C ILE A 200 13.29 27.34 -2.71
N LEU A 201 13.60 27.22 -1.40
CA LEU A 201 14.06 28.37 -0.62
C LEU A 201 15.49 28.84 -0.98
N LEU A 202 16.33 27.95 -1.48
CA LEU A 202 17.70 28.27 -1.88
C LEU A 202 17.79 28.82 -3.33
N GLU A 203 16.80 28.52 -4.16
CA GLU A 203 16.72 28.93 -5.56
C GLU A 203 15.95 30.26 -5.76
N GLN A 204 15.42 30.87 -4.67
CA GLN A 204 14.80 32.20 -4.65
C GLN A 204 15.85 33.29 -4.38
#